data_d2b0680c8ac5738a3e1210e4635c3229
#
_entry.id   d2b0680c8ac5738a3e1210e4635c3229
#
_cell.length_a   1.000
_cell.length_b   1.000
_cell.length_c   1.000
_cell.angle_alpha   90.00
_cell.angle_beta   90.00
_cell.angle_gamma   90.00
#
_symmetry.space_group_name_H-M   'P 1'
#
loop_
_entity.id
_entity.type
_entity.pdbx_description
1 polymer ?
#
loop_
_entity_poly.entity_id
_entity_poly.type
_entity_poly.pdbx_seq_one_letter_code
_entity_poly.pdbx_strand_id
1 'polypeptide(L)'
;MEPIGVLIVDDHTLFRRGVRQMIEIEDDMQVLGEASTGREAVDKARELMPDLILMDIQMPDPEAAPGQALDGIGAARVLHREMPHVGIVFCTMYEDDEFVFAGLKAGGRGYILKESDTDTMLRAIRAVASGESLLSPTIAQKVLQQFAALPGEGPPGMSGLCDDLTEREIEVLTLIGEGHSNKEIARLLVISEKTVKNHIGNIFSKLHVCDRTQAVLYAIRKGLVKV
;
A
#
# COMPACT_ATOMS: atom_id res chain seq x y z
N MET A 1 17.06 14.58 -2.77
CA MET A 1 15.73 13.92 -2.91
C MET A 1 14.98 14.25 -1.65
N GLU A 2 13.67 14.55 -1.72
CA GLU A 2 12.89 14.72 -0.49
C GLU A 2 12.87 13.37 0.25
N PRO A 3 13.04 13.35 1.57
CA PRO A 3 13.00 12.12 2.35
C PRO A 3 11.59 11.50 2.31
N ILE A 4 11.50 10.19 2.43
CA ILE A 4 10.23 9.45 2.50
C ILE A 4 9.52 9.84 3.80
N GLY A 5 8.34 10.46 3.69
CA GLY A 5 7.52 10.83 4.83
C GLY A 5 6.72 9.64 5.37
N VAL A 6 7.02 9.20 6.59
CA VAL A 6 6.41 8.04 7.23
C VAL A 6 5.50 8.44 8.38
N LEU A 7 4.27 7.92 8.40
CA LEU A 7 3.37 7.94 9.56
C LEU A 7 3.41 6.57 10.25
N ILE A 8 3.72 6.56 11.56
CA ILE A 8 3.77 5.32 12.35
C ILE A 8 2.47 5.18 13.13
N VAL A 9 1.78 4.05 12.97
CA VAL A 9 0.47 3.79 13.58
C VAL A 9 0.51 2.47 14.34
N ASP A 10 0.50 2.52 15.65
CA ASP A 10 0.58 1.36 16.55
C ASP A 10 0.13 1.77 17.95
N ASP A 11 -0.56 0.94 18.69
CA ASP A 11 -0.99 1.24 20.07
C ASP A 11 0.15 1.04 21.09
N HIS A 12 1.20 0.27 20.73
CA HIS A 12 2.36 0.00 21.58
C HIS A 12 3.39 1.14 21.53
N THR A 13 3.41 1.99 22.53
CA THR A 13 4.32 3.16 22.61
C THR A 13 5.79 2.80 22.46
N LEU A 14 6.23 1.66 23.03
CA LEU A 14 7.63 1.24 22.95
C LEU A 14 8.03 0.86 21.52
N PHE A 15 7.15 0.17 20.82
CA PHE A 15 7.36 -0.20 19.42
C PHE A 15 7.44 1.06 18.54
N ARG A 16 6.50 2.00 18.67
CA ARG A 16 6.54 3.26 17.91
C ARG A 16 7.85 4.01 18.11
N ARG A 17 8.35 4.11 19.36
CA ARG A 17 9.63 4.76 19.67
C ARG A 17 10.81 4.05 19.00
N GLY A 18 10.84 2.71 19.04
CA GLY A 18 11.88 1.93 18.37
C GLY A 18 11.89 2.14 16.85
N VAL A 19 10.71 2.10 16.22
CA VAL A 19 10.57 2.35 14.78
C VAL A 19 10.96 3.79 14.42
N ARG A 20 10.56 4.77 15.23
CA ARG A 20 10.99 6.16 15.04
C ARG A 20 12.51 6.28 15.02
N GLN A 21 13.18 5.75 16.06
CA GLN A 21 14.64 5.82 16.14
C GLN A 21 15.33 5.16 14.94
N MET A 22 14.81 4.02 14.48
CA MET A 22 15.30 3.31 13.32
C MET A 22 15.18 4.16 12.04
N ILE A 23 14.05 4.83 11.83
CA ILE A 23 13.82 5.67 10.65
C ILE A 23 14.64 6.96 10.71
N GLU A 24 14.77 7.60 11.87
CA GLU A 24 15.47 8.87 12.03
C GLU A 24 17.01 8.76 11.87
N ILE A 25 17.57 7.53 11.85
CA ILE A 25 18.99 7.30 11.53
C ILE A 25 19.23 7.36 10.00
N GLU A 26 18.20 7.14 9.20
CA GLU A 26 18.30 7.07 7.75
C GLU A 26 18.14 8.45 7.10
N ASP A 27 19.08 8.86 6.26
CA ASP A 27 19.06 10.18 5.60
C ASP A 27 17.93 10.32 4.54
N ASP A 28 17.37 9.18 4.07
CA ASP A 28 16.37 9.13 3.01
C ASP A 28 14.93 9.00 3.52
N MET A 29 14.73 9.05 4.85
CA MET A 29 13.42 8.90 5.49
C MET A 29 13.23 9.91 6.62
N GLN A 30 11.94 10.19 6.94
CA GLN A 30 11.58 11.00 8.11
C GLN A 30 10.24 10.57 8.68
N VAL A 31 10.09 10.65 10.00
CA VAL A 31 8.82 10.40 10.66
C VAL A 31 8.01 11.70 10.71
N LEU A 32 6.90 11.76 9.98
CA LEU A 32 6.00 12.92 9.98
C LEU A 32 5.10 12.97 11.21
N GLY A 33 4.75 11.80 11.76
CA GLY A 33 3.88 11.72 12.92
C GLY A 33 3.71 10.30 13.45
N GLU A 34 3.02 10.20 14.57
CA GLU A 34 2.63 8.93 15.20
C GLU A 34 1.13 8.94 15.50
N ALA A 35 0.49 7.79 15.44
CA ALA A 35 -0.88 7.57 15.86
C ALA A 35 -0.98 6.29 16.69
N SER A 36 -1.99 6.21 17.55
CA SER A 36 -2.24 5.06 18.43
C SER A 36 -3.55 4.35 18.18
N THR A 37 -4.40 4.91 17.33
CA THR A 37 -5.69 4.34 16.93
C THR A 37 -5.91 4.51 15.42
N GLY A 38 -6.80 3.70 14.84
CA GLY A 38 -7.13 3.82 13.42
C GLY A 38 -7.78 5.16 13.07
N ARG A 39 -8.56 5.76 13.97
CA ARG A 39 -9.15 7.08 13.78
C ARG A 39 -8.07 8.17 13.71
N GLU A 40 -7.19 8.19 14.70
CA GLU A 40 -6.06 9.12 14.74
C GLU A 40 -5.17 8.98 13.50
N ALA A 41 -4.98 7.73 13.02
CA ALA A 41 -4.24 7.46 11.80
C ALA A 41 -4.86 8.14 10.57
N VAL A 42 -6.17 8.04 10.39
CA VAL A 42 -6.88 8.66 9.27
C VAL A 42 -6.77 10.19 9.34
N ASP A 43 -7.00 10.78 10.51
CA ASP A 43 -6.96 12.23 10.68
C ASP A 43 -5.54 12.78 10.45
N LYS A 44 -4.52 12.14 11.01
CA LYS A 44 -3.12 12.53 10.80
C LYS A 44 -2.63 12.29 9.36
N ALA A 45 -3.08 11.24 8.70
CA ALA A 45 -2.72 11.02 7.30
C ALA A 45 -3.25 12.13 6.39
N ARG A 46 -4.46 12.63 6.64
CA ARG A 46 -5.04 13.78 5.91
C ARG A 46 -4.26 15.07 6.14
N GLU A 47 -3.83 15.30 7.38
CA GLU A 47 -3.08 16.50 7.75
C GLU A 47 -1.65 16.47 7.23
N LEU A 48 -0.95 15.35 7.44
CA LEU A 48 0.49 15.23 7.21
C LEU A 48 0.85 14.79 5.79
N MET A 49 -0.11 14.23 5.04
CA MET A 49 0.09 13.74 3.67
C MET A 49 1.32 12.84 3.52
N PRO A 50 1.45 11.75 4.29
CA PRO A 50 2.63 10.90 4.26
C PRO A 50 2.77 10.17 2.92
N ASP A 51 4.00 9.76 2.59
CA ASP A 51 4.25 8.86 1.46
C ASP A 51 3.89 7.41 1.81
N LEU A 52 4.06 7.06 3.08
CA LEU A 52 3.88 5.71 3.59
C LEU A 52 3.33 5.72 5.03
N ILE A 53 2.48 4.74 5.32
CA ILE A 53 1.95 4.47 6.65
C ILE A 53 2.41 3.07 7.09
N LEU A 54 3.14 3.00 8.22
CA LEU A 54 3.35 1.75 8.95
C LEU A 54 2.16 1.56 9.87
N MET A 55 1.37 0.50 9.65
CA MET A 55 0.07 0.31 10.28
C MET A 55 0.04 -1.00 11.07
N ASP A 56 -0.18 -0.94 12.37
CA ASP A 56 -0.59 -2.14 13.10
C ASP A 56 -2.01 -2.56 12.71
N ILE A 57 -2.24 -3.86 12.69
CA ILE A 57 -3.55 -4.42 12.37
C ILE A 57 -4.50 -4.30 13.55
N GLN A 58 -4.02 -4.66 14.73
CA GLN A 58 -4.84 -4.73 15.94
C GLN A 58 -4.55 -3.54 16.86
N MET A 59 -5.41 -2.55 16.78
CA MET A 59 -5.36 -1.40 17.66
C MET A 59 -6.72 -1.20 18.31
N PRO A 60 -6.81 -1.36 19.64
CA PRO A 60 -8.03 -1.04 20.36
C PRO A 60 -8.27 0.48 20.31
N ASP A 61 -9.52 0.87 20.18
CA ASP A 61 -9.95 2.26 20.31
C ASP A 61 -10.86 2.37 21.54
N PRO A 62 -10.29 2.56 22.75
CA PRO A 62 -11.06 2.57 23.99
C PRO A 62 -12.02 3.76 24.12
N GLU A 63 -11.81 4.81 23.33
CA GLU A 63 -12.65 6.02 23.32
C GLU A 63 -13.76 5.96 22.27
N ALA A 64 -13.76 4.95 21.41
CA ALA A 64 -14.78 4.80 20.41
C ALA A 64 -16.11 4.35 21.03
N ALA A 65 -17.20 4.95 20.57
CA ALA A 65 -18.53 4.44 20.89
C ALA A 65 -18.71 2.98 20.38
N PRO A 66 -19.57 2.17 21.01
CA PRO A 66 -19.80 0.80 20.58
C PRO A 66 -20.10 0.71 19.07
N GLY A 67 -19.32 -0.10 18.34
CA GLY A 67 -19.45 -0.28 16.90
C GLY A 67 -18.81 0.82 16.03
N GLN A 68 -18.10 1.78 16.63
CA GLN A 68 -17.39 2.85 15.92
C GLN A 68 -15.87 2.75 16.03
N ALA A 69 -15.34 1.74 16.71
CA ALA A 69 -13.90 1.49 16.75
C ALA A 69 -13.37 1.20 15.34
N LEU A 70 -12.27 1.83 14.99
CA LEU A 70 -11.61 1.67 13.71
C LEU A 70 -10.26 1.00 13.96
N ASP A 71 -10.17 -0.29 13.65
CA ASP A 71 -8.91 -1.03 13.69
C ASP A 71 -7.99 -0.64 12.51
N GLY A 72 -6.79 -1.19 12.46
CA GLY A 72 -5.84 -0.89 11.40
C GLY A 72 -6.33 -1.26 10.00
N ILE A 73 -7.07 -2.36 9.86
CA ILE A 73 -7.65 -2.79 8.58
C ILE A 73 -8.77 -1.83 8.14
N GLY A 74 -9.62 -1.43 9.07
CA GLY A 74 -10.67 -0.44 8.82
C GLY A 74 -10.09 0.92 8.41
N ALA A 75 -9.06 1.38 9.12
CA ALA A 75 -8.34 2.61 8.79
C ALA A 75 -7.70 2.53 7.40
N ALA A 76 -7.04 1.41 7.08
CA ALA A 76 -6.44 1.20 5.77
C ALA A 76 -7.47 1.26 4.63
N ARG A 77 -8.67 0.70 4.79
CA ARG A 77 -9.75 0.81 3.78
C ARG A 77 -10.17 2.25 3.53
N VAL A 78 -10.29 3.05 4.60
CA VAL A 78 -10.63 4.48 4.47
C VAL A 78 -9.52 5.21 3.75
N LEU A 79 -8.28 5.03 4.19
CA LEU A 79 -7.10 5.68 3.62
C LEU A 79 -6.86 5.27 2.16
N HIS A 80 -6.98 4.00 1.84
CA HIS A 80 -6.83 3.52 0.45
C HIS A 80 -7.85 4.14 -0.50
N ARG A 81 -9.09 4.34 -0.04
CA ARG A 81 -10.13 5.00 -0.85
C ARG A 81 -9.90 6.49 -1.02
N GLU A 82 -9.46 7.19 0.04
CA GLU A 82 -9.28 8.64 0.04
C GLU A 82 -7.91 9.06 -0.51
N MET A 83 -6.87 8.26 -0.24
CA MET A 83 -5.47 8.55 -0.54
C MET A 83 -4.79 7.33 -1.20
N PRO A 84 -5.23 6.86 -2.38
CA PRO A 84 -4.76 5.61 -3.00
C PRO A 84 -3.28 5.63 -3.39
N HIS A 85 -2.65 6.81 -3.41
CA HIS A 85 -1.21 6.99 -3.66
C HIS A 85 -0.34 6.69 -2.44
N VAL A 86 -0.90 6.75 -1.22
CA VAL A 86 -0.16 6.48 0.01
C VAL A 86 0.11 4.98 0.15
N GLY A 87 1.36 4.62 0.40
CA GLY A 87 1.75 3.24 0.66
C GLY A 87 1.30 2.81 2.06
N ILE A 88 0.71 1.62 2.19
CA ILE A 88 0.37 1.05 3.50
C ILE A 88 1.16 -0.25 3.68
N VAL A 89 1.98 -0.29 4.73
CA VAL A 89 2.70 -1.48 5.18
C VAL A 89 2.12 -1.91 6.51
N PHE A 90 1.52 -3.08 6.53
CA PHE A 90 1.07 -3.66 7.79
C PHE A 90 2.24 -4.22 8.58
N CYS A 91 2.26 -3.91 9.89
CA CYS A 91 3.25 -4.40 10.83
C CYS A 91 2.52 -5.07 11.99
N THR A 92 2.67 -6.38 12.15
CA THR A 92 1.86 -7.18 13.10
C THR A 92 2.69 -8.23 13.81
N MET A 93 2.18 -8.71 14.95
CA MET A 93 2.74 -9.86 15.68
C MET A 93 2.31 -11.22 15.09
N TYR A 94 1.33 -11.25 14.17
CA TYR A 94 0.67 -12.50 13.76
C TYR A 94 0.80 -12.75 12.26
N GLU A 95 1.11 -14.00 11.90
CA GLU A 95 1.07 -14.51 10.52
C GLU A 95 -0.29 -15.13 10.15
N ASP A 96 -1.37 -14.73 10.83
CA ASP A 96 -2.68 -15.34 10.60
C ASP A 96 -3.21 -14.96 9.20
N ASP A 97 -3.58 -15.98 8.44
CA ASP A 97 -3.99 -15.86 7.04
C ASP A 97 -5.17 -14.91 6.86
N GLU A 98 -6.11 -14.90 7.80
CA GLU A 98 -7.30 -14.03 7.73
C GLU A 98 -6.91 -12.54 7.79
N PHE A 99 -5.97 -12.18 8.67
CA PHE A 99 -5.50 -10.79 8.78
C PHE A 99 -4.65 -10.36 7.57
N VAL A 100 -3.82 -11.26 7.05
CA VAL A 100 -3.03 -10.99 5.83
C VAL A 100 -3.96 -10.67 4.66
N PHE A 101 -4.96 -11.50 4.41
CA PHE A 101 -5.90 -11.29 3.30
C PHE A 101 -6.79 -10.05 3.52
N ALA A 102 -7.25 -9.84 4.74
CA ALA A 102 -8.04 -8.66 5.06
C ALA A 102 -7.25 -7.37 4.87
N GLY A 103 -5.95 -7.36 5.26
CA GLY A 103 -5.03 -6.25 5.07
C GLY A 103 -4.77 -5.95 3.59
N LEU A 104 -4.47 -6.99 2.78
CA LEU A 104 -4.27 -6.83 1.34
C LEU A 104 -5.53 -6.32 0.64
N LYS A 105 -6.71 -6.86 0.97
CA LYS A 105 -8.00 -6.37 0.46
C LYS A 105 -8.32 -4.94 0.90
N ALA A 106 -7.75 -4.50 2.02
CA ALA A 106 -7.88 -3.13 2.51
C ALA A 106 -6.93 -2.14 1.80
N GLY A 107 -6.08 -2.60 0.88
CA GLY A 107 -5.14 -1.77 0.13
C GLY A 107 -3.71 -1.78 0.66
N GLY A 108 -3.37 -2.70 1.57
CA GLY A 108 -1.99 -2.91 2.02
C GLY A 108 -1.08 -3.35 0.88
N ARG A 109 0.10 -2.73 0.75
CA ARG A 109 1.12 -3.06 -0.25
C ARG A 109 2.32 -3.78 0.33
N GLY A 110 2.44 -3.79 1.64
CA GLY A 110 3.48 -4.50 2.37
C GLY A 110 2.92 -5.17 3.62
N TYR A 111 3.59 -6.24 4.03
CA TYR A 111 3.24 -6.97 5.23
C TYR A 111 4.54 -7.46 5.89
N ILE A 112 4.78 -7.03 7.12
CA ILE A 112 5.97 -7.33 7.92
C ILE A 112 5.56 -7.79 9.31
N LEU A 113 6.36 -8.66 9.90
CA LEU A 113 6.22 -9.02 11.32
C LEU A 113 6.95 -7.98 12.18
N LYS A 114 6.41 -7.66 13.35
CA LYS A 114 7.07 -6.78 14.33
C LYS A 114 8.41 -7.36 14.84
N GLU A 115 8.62 -8.66 14.69
CA GLU A 115 9.87 -9.36 15.00
C GLU A 115 10.92 -9.29 13.88
N SER A 116 10.57 -8.72 12.73
CA SER A 116 11.50 -8.58 11.61
C SER A 116 12.68 -7.69 12.00
N ASP A 117 13.85 -7.99 11.42
CA ASP A 117 15.03 -7.16 11.60
C ASP A 117 14.85 -5.76 10.98
N THR A 118 15.67 -4.82 11.44
CA THR A 118 15.66 -3.42 11.00
C THR A 118 15.81 -3.30 9.49
N ASP A 119 16.74 -4.06 8.88
CA ASP A 119 17.01 -3.99 7.44
C ASP A 119 15.81 -4.43 6.61
N THR A 120 15.09 -5.45 7.07
CA THR A 120 13.86 -5.92 6.42
C THR A 120 12.76 -4.87 6.48
N MET A 121 12.59 -4.20 7.62
CA MET A 121 11.61 -3.13 7.78
C MET A 121 11.95 -1.91 6.91
N LEU A 122 13.20 -1.45 6.91
CA LEU A 122 13.65 -0.32 6.08
C LEU A 122 13.51 -0.64 4.58
N ARG A 123 13.83 -1.85 4.16
CA ARG A 123 13.60 -2.30 2.76
C ARG A 123 12.13 -2.26 2.39
N ALA A 124 11.24 -2.69 3.28
CA ALA A 124 9.80 -2.65 3.01
C ALA A 124 9.29 -1.21 2.87
N ILE A 125 9.74 -0.29 3.73
CA ILE A 125 9.41 1.13 3.62
C ILE A 125 9.85 1.68 2.26
N ARG A 126 11.10 1.45 1.84
CA ARG A 126 11.63 1.92 0.56
C ARG A 126 10.88 1.36 -0.64
N ALA A 127 10.64 0.04 -0.64
CA ALA A 127 9.95 -0.64 -1.72
C ALA A 127 8.51 -0.12 -1.87
N VAL A 128 7.75 -0.03 -0.77
CA VAL A 128 6.36 0.42 -0.83
C VAL A 128 6.26 1.91 -1.14
N ALA A 129 7.16 2.74 -0.65
CA ALA A 129 7.21 4.16 -0.99
C ALA A 129 7.55 4.39 -2.48
N SER A 130 8.35 3.51 -3.11
CA SER A 130 8.61 3.54 -4.56
C SER A 130 7.44 3.00 -5.40
N GLY A 131 6.39 2.48 -4.77
CA GLY A 131 5.19 1.94 -5.43
C GLY A 131 5.25 0.44 -5.72
N GLU A 132 6.25 -0.25 -5.21
CA GLU A 132 6.34 -1.71 -5.26
C GLU A 132 5.46 -2.33 -4.18
N SER A 133 5.17 -3.64 -4.31
CA SER A 133 4.54 -4.43 -3.25
C SER A 133 5.57 -5.38 -2.67
N LEU A 134 5.66 -5.44 -1.34
CA LEU A 134 6.58 -6.33 -0.66
C LEU A 134 5.81 -7.33 0.20
N LEU A 135 5.75 -8.56 -0.27
CA LEU A 135 5.17 -9.68 0.45
C LEU A 135 6.27 -10.72 0.70
N SER A 136 6.29 -11.31 1.89
CA SER A 136 7.17 -12.46 2.11
C SER A 136 6.80 -13.61 1.16
N PRO A 137 7.74 -14.51 0.80
CA PRO A 137 7.43 -15.67 -0.06
C PRO A 137 6.26 -16.51 0.46
N THR A 138 6.16 -16.66 1.77
CA THR A 138 5.07 -17.39 2.44
C THR A 138 3.71 -16.72 2.18
N ILE A 139 3.64 -15.40 2.35
CA ILE A 139 2.42 -14.62 2.12
C ILE A 139 2.06 -14.62 0.64
N ALA A 140 3.03 -14.48 -0.25
CA ALA A 140 2.80 -14.56 -1.69
C ALA A 140 2.21 -15.92 -2.12
N GLN A 141 2.73 -17.04 -1.57
CA GLN A 141 2.16 -18.37 -1.82
C GLN A 141 0.72 -18.49 -1.33
N LYS A 142 0.40 -18.00 -0.13
CA LYS A 142 -0.96 -17.99 0.41
C LYS A 142 -1.92 -17.20 -0.46
N VAL A 143 -1.50 -16.03 -0.92
CA VAL A 143 -2.26 -15.20 -1.87
C VAL A 143 -2.53 -15.96 -3.17
N LEU A 144 -1.52 -16.59 -3.76
CA LEU A 144 -1.67 -17.37 -4.99
C LEU A 144 -2.61 -18.58 -4.80
N GLN A 145 -2.53 -19.30 -3.68
CA GLN A 145 -3.41 -20.42 -3.37
C GLN A 145 -4.87 -19.99 -3.25
N GLN A 146 -5.16 -18.86 -2.62
CA GLN A 146 -6.53 -18.36 -2.52
C GLN A 146 -7.08 -17.88 -3.87
N PHE A 147 -6.24 -17.28 -4.72
CA PHE A 147 -6.64 -16.96 -6.10
C PHE A 147 -6.88 -18.21 -6.95
N ALA A 148 -6.14 -19.28 -6.74
CA ALA A 148 -6.34 -20.56 -7.43
C ALA A 148 -7.61 -21.32 -6.95
N ALA A 149 -8.06 -21.07 -5.72
CA ALA A 149 -9.26 -21.69 -5.14
C ALA A 149 -10.57 -20.98 -5.51
N LEU A 150 -10.53 -19.79 -6.10
CA LEU A 150 -11.72 -19.09 -6.57
C LEU A 150 -12.14 -19.68 -7.94
N PRO A 151 -13.32 -20.31 -8.04
CA PRO A 151 -13.81 -20.84 -9.33
C PRO A 151 -14.09 -19.68 -10.28
N GLY A 152 -13.25 -19.51 -11.30
CA GLY A 152 -13.61 -18.98 -12.62
C GLY A 152 -14.15 -17.56 -12.79
N GLU A 153 -14.34 -16.78 -11.76
CA GLU A 153 -14.81 -15.40 -11.87
C GLU A 153 -13.74 -14.43 -11.34
N GLY A 154 -13.04 -13.77 -12.27
CA GLY A 154 -12.34 -12.52 -11.93
C GLY A 154 -13.35 -11.52 -11.34
N PRO A 155 -12.88 -10.49 -10.60
CA PRO A 155 -13.77 -9.55 -9.93
C PRO A 155 -14.87 -9.06 -10.89
N PRO A 156 -16.16 -9.07 -10.44
CA PRO A 156 -17.28 -8.69 -11.31
C PRO A 156 -17.10 -7.24 -11.75
N GLY A 157 -17.06 -7.02 -13.08
CA GLY A 157 -17.00 -5.68 -13.68
C GLY A 157 -15.86 -5.43 -14.69
N MET A 158 -15.02 -6.42 -15.03
CA MET A 158 -13.83 -6.18 -15.87
C MET A 158 -14.06 -6.20 -17.40
N SER A 159 -15.28 -6.19 -17.88
CA SER A 159 -15.56 -6.12 -19.31
C SER A 159 -15.87 -4.68 -19.72
N GLY A 160 -14.94 -3.98 -20.36
CA GLY A 160 -15.20 -2.70 -21.02
C GLY A 160 -14.44 -1.47 -20.53
N LEU A 161 -13.63 -1.53 -19.48
CA LEU A 161 -13.09 -0.34 -18.79
C LEU A 161 -11.82 0.29 -19.40
N CYS A 162 -11.29 -0.20 -20.53
CA CYS A 162 -10.17 0.48 -21.20
C CYS A 162 -10.56 1.82 -21.84
N ASP A 163 -11.86 2.03 -22.11
CA ASP A 163 -12.32 3.26 -22.77
C ASP A 163 -12.29 4.49 -21.87
N ASP A 164 -12.14 4.31 -20.54
CA ASP A 164 -12.11 5.40 -19.56
C ASP A 164 -10.69 5.89 -19.19
N LEU A 165 -9.64 5.19 -19.61
CA LEU A 165 -8.27 5.62 -19.36
C LEU A 165 -7.82 6.66 -20.40
N THR A 166 -7.17 7.71 -19.94
CA THR A 166 -6.51 8.67 -20.83
C THR A 166 -5.26 8.05 -21.46
N GLU A 167 -4.80 8.59 -22.59
CA GLU A 167 -3.56 8.13 -23.24
C GLU A 167 -2.38 8.08 -22.25
N ARG A 168 -2.28 9.09 -21.38
CA ARG A 168 -1.23 9.16 -20.37
C ARG A 168 -1.34 8.08 -19.29
N GLU A 169 -2.54 7.73 -18.90
CA GLU A 169 -2.79 6.63 -17.96
C GLU A 169 -2.48 5.27 -18.58
N ILE A 170 -2.74 5.11 -19.88
CA ILE A 170 -2.36 3.89 -20.64
C ILE A 170 -0.83 3.76 -20.71
N GLU A 171 -0.10 4.85 -20.99
CA GLU A 171 1.37 4.85 -20.99
C GLU A 171 1.92 4.44 -19.61
N VAL A 172 1.39 5.04 -18.54
CA VAL A 172 1.79 4.70 -17.16
C VAL A 172 1.45 3.23 -16.85
N LEU A 173 0.27 2.75 -17.22
CA LEU A 173 -0.16 1.37 -16.98
C LEU A 173 0.73 0.36 -17.74
N THR A 174 1.13 0.68 -18.95
CA THR A 174 2.04 -0.14 -19.76
C THR A 174 3.40 -0.27 -19.05
N LEU A 175 3.99 0.85 -18.62
CA LEU A 175 5.27 0.84 -17.90
C LEU A 175 5.18 0.12 -16.54
N ILE A 176 4.03 0.20 -15.87
CA ILE A 176 3.76 -0.61 -14.66
C ILE A 176 3.79 -2.10 -15.01
N GLY A 177 3.16 -2.48 -16.10
CA GLY A 177 3.13 -3.86 -16.57
C GLY A 177 4.50 -4.40 -16.99
N GLU A 178 5.38 -3.55 -17.48
CA GLU A 178 6.78 -3.85 -17.81
C GLU A 178 7.69 -3.93 -16.56
N GLY A 179 7.16 -3.65 -15.37
CA GLY A 179 7.88 -3.78 -14.11
C GLY A 179 8.67 -2.54 -13.66
N HIS A 180 8.50 -1.39 -14.32
CA HIS A 180 9.20 -0.15 -13.96
C HIS A 180 8.71 0.44 -12.62
N SER A 181 9.63 0.84 -11.74
CA SER A 181 9.32 1.59 -10.52
C SER A 181 8.78 3.00 -10.84
N ASN A 182 8.12 3.65 -9.87
CA ASN A 182 7.59 5.02 -10.07
C ASN A 182 8.68 6.02 -10.47
N LYS A 183 9.90 5.85 -9.95
CA LYS A 183 11.06 6.67 -10.28
C LYS A 183 11.52 6.49 -11.74
N GLU A 184 11.50 5.25 -12.23
CA GLU A 184 11.84 4.96 -13.63
C GLU A 184 10.74 5.48 -14.57
N ILE A 185 9.46 5.29 -14.21
CA ILE A 185 8.32 5.84 -14.96
C ILE A 185 8.42 7.37 -15.03
N ALA A 186 8.73 8.03 -13.90
CA ALA A 186 8.90 9.48 -13.85
C ALA A 186 10.01 9.96 -14.81
N ARG A 187 11.14 9.23 -14.87
CA ARG A 187 12.24 9.54 -15.80
C ARG A 187 11.85 9.31 -17.25
N LEU A 188 11.23 8.17 -17.56
CA LEU A 188 10.82 7.81 -18.93
C LEU A 188 9.78 8.79 -19.49
N LEU A 189 8.85 9.22 -18.65
CA LEU A 189 7.76 10.11 -19.05
C LEU A 189 8.06 11.60 -18.84
N VAL A 190 9.24 11.93 -18.28
CA VAL A 190 9.72 13.30 -18.01
C VAL A 190 8.71 14.08 -17.12
N ILE A 191 8.26 13.45 -16.03
CA ILE A 191 7.36 14.02 -15.03
C ILE A 191 7.88 13.76 -13.61
N SER A 192 7.27 14.39 -12.59
CA SER A 192 7.64 14.13 -11.20
C SER A 192 7.12 12.77 -10.72
N GLU A 193 7.80 12.15 -9.75
CA GLU A 193 7.30 10.93 -9.09
C GLU A 193 5.93 11.13 -8.46
N LYS A 194 5.67 12.33 -7.92
CA LYS A 194 4.35 12.72 -7.39
C LYS A 194 3.27 12.67 -8.48
N THR A 195 3.60 13.14 -9.68
CA THR A 195 2.67 13.08 -10.83
C THR A 195 2.41 11.62 -11.24
N VAL A 196 3.43 10.76 -11.22
CA VAL A 196 3.26 9.32 -11.48
C VAL A 196 2.34 8.68 -10.44
N LYS A 197 2.54 8.97 -9.14
CA LYS A 197 1.67 8.48 -8.05
C LYS A 197 0.20 8.90 -8.27
N ASN A 198 -0.03 10.13 -8.72
CA ASN A 198 -1.38 10.61 -9.03
C ASN A 198 -2.01 9.85 -10.20
N HIS A 199 -1.26 9.61 -11.29
CA HIS A 199 -1.75 8.80 -12.42
C HIS A 199 -2.08 7.38 -11.98
N ILE A 200 -1.22 6.75 -11.16
CA ILE A 200 -1.45 5.40 -10.63
C ILE A 200 -2.74 5.35 -9.79
N GLY A 201 -2.96 6.33 -8.92
CA GLY A 201 -4.20 6.43 -8.15
C GLY A 201 -5.45 6.52 -9.03
N ASN A 202 -5.41 7.35 -10.07
CA ASN A 202 -6.50 7.47 -11.04
C ASN A 202 -6.73 6.18 -11.82
N ILE A 203 -5.65 5.52 -12.26
CA ILE A 203 -5.72 4.21 -12.95
C ILE A 203 -6.40 3.18 -12.05
N PHE A 204 -5.95 3.04 -10.80
CA PHE A 204 -6.51 2.08 -9.86
C PHE A 204 -7.99 2.34 -9.60
N SER A 205 -8.38 3.60 -9.42
CA SER A 205 -9.77 4.00 -9.26
C SER A 205 -10.62 3.66 -10.48
N LYS A 206 -10.16 4.00 -11.69
CA LYS A 206 -10.88 3.76 -12.96
C LYS A 206 -11.00 2.29 -13.32
N LEU A 207 -9.95 1.51 -13.05
CA LEU A 207 -9.92 0.07 -13.32
C LEU A 207 -10.55 -0.78 -12.20
N HIS A 208 -10.94 -0.14 -11.07
CA HIS A 208 -11.43 -0.82 -9.87
C HIS A 208 -10.45 -1.91 -9.38
N VAL A 209 -9.14 -1.64 -9.50
CA VAL A 209 -8.08 -2.50 -8.98
C VAL A 209 -7.53 -1.93 -7.68
N CYS A 210 -7.15 -2.81 -6.77
CA CYS A 210 -6.76 -2.40 -5.41
C CYS A 210 -5.24 -2.22 -5.25
N ASP A 211 -4.44 -2.77 -6.16
CA ASP A 211 -2.98 -2.75 -6.06
C ASP A 211 -2.29 -2.82 -7.43
N ARG A 212 -0.96 -2.62 -7.39
CA ARG A 212 -0.11 -2.66 -8.57
C ARG A 212 -0.10 -4.03 -9.25
N THR A 213 -0.16 -5.11 -8.47
CA THR A 213 -0.17 -6.49 -9.01
C THR A 213 -1.43 -6.74 -9.84
N GLN A 214 -2.58 -6.27 -9.35
CA GLN A 214 -3.83 -6.35 -10.11
C GLN A 214 -3.78 -5.49 -11.37
N ALA A 215 -3.17 -4.31 -11.31
CA ALA A 215 -2.97 -3.46 -12.48
C ALA A 215 -2.06 -4.13 -13.53
N VAL A 216 -0.98 -4.81 -13.12
CA VAL A 216 -0.12 -5.61 -14.00
C VAL A 216 -0.91 -6.74 -14.66
N LEU A 217 -1.65 -7.52 -13.89
CA LEU A 217 -2.49 -8.60 -14.40
C LEU A 217 -3.55 -8.09 -15.38
N TYR A 218 -4.11 -6.91 -15.12
CA TYR A 218 -5.03 -6.25 -16.03
C TYR A 218 -4.33 -5.87 -17.34
N ALA A 219 -3.16 -5.24 -17.30
CA ALA A 219 -2.37 -4.86 -18.48
C ALA A 219 -2.02 -6.06 -19.36
N ILE A 220 -1.61 -7.18 -18.76
CA ILE A 220 -1.33 -8.44 -19.47
C ILE A 220 -2.60 -9.00 -20.13
N ARG A 221 -3.71 -9.08 -19.40
CA ARG A 221 -5.00 -9.59 -19.94
C ARG A 221 -5.52 -8.76 -21.10
N LYS A 222 -5.29 -7.45 -21.09
CA LYS A 222 -5.70 -6.54 -22.17
C LYS A 222 -4.69 -6.45 -23.31
N GLY A 223 -3.59 -7.20 -23.24
CA GLY A 223 -2.56 -7.23 -24.28
C GLY A 223 -1.74 -5.95 -24.38
N LEU A 224 -1.78 -5.08 -23.35
CA LEU A 224 -0.95 -3.88 -23.28
C LEU A 224 0.52 -4.23 -23.04
N VAL A 225 0.77 -5.36 -22.40
CA VAL A 225 2.11 -5.91 -22.13
C VAL A 225 2.14 -7.38 -22.56
N LYS A 226 3.21 -7.75 -23.25
CA LYS A 226 3.51 -9.15 -23.60
C LYS A 226 4.43 -9.75 -22.55
N VAL A 227 4.06 -10.87 -21.99
CA VAL A 227 4.91 -11.69 -21.10
C VAL A 227 5.73 -12.63 -21.94
#